data_45fec997c0fed64033d38225dd6d78b0
#
_entry.id   45fec997c0fed64033d38225dd6d78b0
#
_cell.length_a   1.000
_cell.length_b   1.000
_cell.length_c   1.000
_cell.angle_alpha   90.00
_cell.angle_beta   90.00
_cell.angle_gamma   90.00
#
_symmetry.space_group_name_H-M   'P 1'
#
loop_
_entity.id
_entity.type
_entity.pdbx_description
1 polymer ?
#
loop_
_entity_poly.entity_id
_entity_poly.type
_entity_poly.pdbx_seq_one_letter_code
_entity_poly.pdbx_strand_id
1 'polypeptide(L)'
;MRKFTVTAAVLGLAALGLAAPATVAQAAESTVAGPGCDSKWGPRNGNVYAWEGFDCSGTQLIATAGSSSNWGSANDRASSVMNRGFTGNLSIVAFYFLADYEGGHACLQPGELYADNLSDNFFSSGPVVNDNIRSHRWVNGGCSVNLT
;
A
#
# COMPACT_ATOMS: atom_id res chain seq x y z
N MET A 1 -69.87 54.29 -20.33
CA MET A 1 -68.59 53.73 -20.37
C MET A 1 -68.25 53.32 -18.96
N ARG A 2 -68.35 52.04 -18.68
CA ARG A 2 -68.45 51.51 -17.33
C ARG A 2 -67.08 51.06 -16.88
N LYS A 3 -66.65 51.56 -15.72
CA LYS A 3 -65.41 51.13 -14.98
C LYS A 3 -65.81 49.90 -14.17
N PHE A 4 -65.10 48.79 -14.35
CA PHE A 4 -65.22 47.64 -13.48
C PHE A 4 -63.97 47.60 -12.61
N THR A 5 -64.24 47.73 -11.33
CA THR A 5 -63.20 47.55 -10.29
C THR A 5 -63.22 46.06 -9.86
N VAL A 6 -62.15 45.36 -10.05
CA VAL A 6 -62.00 43.99 -9.57
C VAL A 6 -61.12 44.01 -8.34
N THR A 7 -61.65 43.68 -7.18
CA THR A 7 -61.00 43.51 -5.94
C THR A 7 -60.44 42.07 -5.90
N ALA A 8 -59.11 41.93 -5.89
CA ALA A 8 -58.46 40.64 -5.71
C ALA A 8 -58.19 40.43 -4.23
N ALA A 9 -58.80 39.42 -3.64
CA ALA A 9 -58.49 38.94 -2.29
C ALA A 9 -57.21 38.11 -2.33
N VAL A 10 -56.23 38.52 -1.56
CA VAL A 10 -55.00 37.75 -1.37
C VAL A 10 -55.20 36.77 -0.23
N LEU A 11 -55.34 35.49 -0.52
CA LEU A 11 -55.25 34.41 0.44
C LEU A 11 -53.82 34.13 0.73
N GLY A 12 -53.35 34.46 1.92
CA GLY A 12 -52.04 34.12 2.41
C GLY A 12 -51.97 32.61 2.73
N LEU A 13 -51.21 31.87 1.94
CA LEU A 13 -50.80 30.50 2.27
C LEU A 13 -49.53 30.57 3.11
N ALA A 14 -49.64 30.28 4.40
CA ALA A 14 -48.46 30.07 5.26
C ALA A 14 -47.89 28.70 4.94
N ALA A 15 -46.81 28.67 4.13
CA ALA A 15 -46.02 27.47 3.94
C ALA A 15 -45.12 27.25 5.14
N LEU A 16 -45.46 26.29 5.99
CA LEU A 16 -44.55 25.73 6.99
C LEU A 16 -43.46 24.98 6.26
N GLY A 17 -42.32 25.64 6.07
CA GLY A 17 -41.13 25.02 5.56
C GLY A 17 -40.53 24.06 6.61
N LEU A 18 -40.72 22.76 6.42
CA LEU A 18 -39.95 21.75 7.10
C LEU A 18 -38.51 21.83 6.58
N ALA A 19 -37.65 22.48 7.33
CA ALA A 19 -36.20 22.44 7.10
C ALA A 19 -35.73 21.00 7.46
N ALA A 20 -35.63 20.14 6.45
CA ALA A 20 -34.89 18.88 6.61
C ALA A 20 -33.41 19.22 6.87
N PRO A 21 -32.76 18.65 7.88
CA PRO A 21 -31.32 18.81 8.03
C PRO A 21 -30.66 18.18 6.79
N ALA A 22 -29.97 19.00 6.03
CA ALA A 22 -29.08 18.50 5.00
C ALA A 22 -27.98 17.70 5.72
N THR A 23 -28.09 16.38 5.70
CA THR A 23 -26.97 15.51 6.02
C THR A 23 -25.91 15.78 4.94
N VAL A 24 -24.93 16.60 5.28
CA VAL A 24 -23.66 16.64 4.54
C VAL A 24 -23.10 15.23 4.61
N ALA A 25 -23.29 14.46 3.54
CA ALA A 25 -22.49 13.27 3.32
C ALA A 25 -21.07 13.79 3.28
N GLN A 26 -20.32 13.59 4.39
CA GLN A 26 -18.87 13.68 4.34
C GLN A 26 -18.44 12.67 3.30
N ALA A 27 -18.08 13.16 2.12
CA ALA A 27 -17.26 12.38 1.22
C ALA A 27 -16.07 11.95 2.04
N ALA A 28 -15.91 10.63 2.25
CA ALA A 28 -14.68 10.10 2.78
C ALA A 28 -13.58 10.72 1.92
N GLU A 29 -12.72 11.54 2.53
CA GLU A 29 -11.51 11.98 1.86
C GLU A 29 -10.82 10.69 1.44
N SER A 30 -10.86 10.43 0.13
CA SER A 30 -9.90 9.52 -0.46
C SER A 30 -8.56 10.11 -0.09
N THR A 31 -7.91 9.54 0.93
CA THR A 31 -6.50 9.80 1.16
C THR A 31 -5.85 9.46 -0.17
N VAL A 32 -5.45 10.49 -0.91
CA VAL A 32 -4.60 10.31 -2.07
C VAL A 32 -3.42 9.55 -1.52
N ALA A 33 -3.36 8.25 -1.83
CA ALA A 33 -2.19 7.45 -1.50
C ALA A 33 -1.01 8.24 -2.04
N GLY A 34 -0.02 8.49 -1.19
CA GLY A 34 1.21 9.16 -1.63
C GLY A 34 1.77 8.44 -2.85
N PRO A 35 2.72 9.03 -3.57
CA PRO A 35 3.23 8.45 -4.80
C PRO A 35 3.64 7.00 -4.52
N GLY A 36 2.87 6.07 -5.07
CA GLY A 36 2.98 4.65 -4.83
C GLY A 36 4.29 4.03 -5.31
N CYS A 37 4.39 2.71 -5.26
CA CYS A 37 5.57 1.97 -5.69
C CYS A 37 6.00 2.34 -7.12
N ASP A 38 5.06 2.58 -8.04
CA ASP A 38 5.35 3.01 -9.41
C ASP A 38 6.19 4.28 -9.46
N SER A 39 5.87 5.28 -8.66
CA SER A 39 6.60 6.55 -8.64
C SER A 39 7.97 6.45 -7.94
N LYS A 40 8.14 5.48 -7.06
CA LYS A 40 9.41 5.19 -6.38
C LYS A 40 10.30 4.24 -7.18
N TRP A 41 9.71 3.53 -8.13
CA TRP A 41 10.48 2.74 -9.07
C TRP A 41 11.35 3.66 -9.93
N GLY A 42 12.55 3.21 -10.26
CA GLY A 42 13.48 3.92 -11.11
C GLY A 42 14.57 2.97 -11.62
N PRO A 43 15.64 3.46 -12.22
CA PRO A 43 16.73 2.62 -12.68
C PRO A 43 17.21 1.67 -11.59
N ARG A 44 17.56 0.43 -11.99
CA ARG A 44 18.13 -0.54 -11.07
C ARG A 44 19.44 0.00 -10.48
N ASN A 45 19.57 -0.06 -9.17
CA ASN A 45 20.70 0.47 -8.41
C ASN A 45 21.34 -0.54 -7.47
N GLY A 46 20.93 -1.81 -7.57
CA GLY A 46 21.44 -2.90 -6.75
C GLY A 46 20.75 -3.05 -5.40
N ASN A 47 19.83 -2.18 -5.02
CA ASN A 47 19.23 -2.17 -3.70
C ASN A 47 17.90 -2.95 -3.65
N VAL A 48 17.62 -3.51 -2.47
CA VAL A 48 16.30 -3.88 -2.00
C VAL A 48 15.79 -2.78 -1.08
N TYR A 49 14.47 -2.55 -1.12
CA TYR A 49 13.77 -1.58 -0.28
C TYR A 49 12.59 -2.22 0.42
N ALA A 50 12.22 -1.69 1.59
CA ALA A 50 11.00 -2.04 2.30
C ALA A 50 10.40 -0.81 2.97
N TRP A 51 9.06 -0.77 3.05
CA TRP A 51 8.31 0.31 3.70
C TRP A 51 7.30 -0.25 4.68
N GLU A 52 6.99 0.57 5.68
CA GLU A 52 6.03 0.26 6.74
C GLU A 52 4.57 0.23 6.23
N GLY A 53 4.26 1.01 5.21
CA GLY A 53 2.92 1.07 4.61
C GLY A 53 2.83 0.31 3.29
N PHE A 54 1.60 -0.01 2.90
CA PHE A 54 1.28 -0.52 1.57
C PHE A 54 1.69 0.49 0.49
N ASP A 55 1.82 0.03 -0.74
CA ASP A 55 2.13 0.82 -1.91
C ASP A 55 3.39 1.70 -1.71
N CYS A 56 4.42 1.11 -1.09
CA CYS A 56 5.70 1.78 -0.79
C CYS A 56 5.54 3.09 0.01
N SER A 57 4.51 3.17 0.83
CA SER A 57 4.19 4.36 1.64
C SER A 57 4.79 4.30 3.05
N GLY A 58 4.63 5.39 3.80
CA GLY A 58 5.12 5.47 5.18
C GLY A 58 6.63 5.50 5.31
N THR A 59 7.12 5.02 6.43
CA THR A 59 8.55 5.02 6.76
C THR A 59 9.30 4.00 5.91
N GLN A 60 10.37 4.40 5.23
CA GLN A 60 11.29 3.47 4.59
C GLN A 60 12.12 2.77 5.65
N LEU A 61 11.94 1.46 5.75
CA LEU A 61 12.58 0.61 6.75
C LEU A 61 13.96 0.09 6.30
N ILE A 62 14.03 -0.31 5.03
CA ILE A 62 15.23 -0.91 4.41
C ILE A 62 15.56 -0.18 3.11
N ALA A 63 16.85 0.05 2.90
CA ALA A 63 17.47 0.46 1.64
C ALA A 63 18.90 -0.02 1.62
N THR A 64 19.18 -1.17 1.01
CA THR A 64 20.51 -1.78 1.03
C THR A 64 20.78 -2.63 -0.21
N ALA A 65 22.03 -2.66 -0.64
CA ALA A 65 22.50 -3.57 -1.70
C ALA A 65 22.93 -4.94 -1.15
N GLY A 66 23.15 -5.06 0.15
CA GLY A 66 23.59 -6.29 0.80
C GLY A 66 22.44 -7.17 1.26
N SER A 67 22.74 -8.42 1.56
CA SER A 67 21.87 -9.29 2.38
C SER A 67 21.94 -8.86 3.84
N SER A 68 20.85 -9.05 4.58
CA SER A 68 20.78 -8.74 6.00
C SER A 68 20.23 -9.93 6.78
N SER A 69 21.00 -10.46 7.69
CA SER A 69 20.59 -11.59 8.54
C SER A 69 19.59 -11.18 9.64
N ASN A 70 19.49 -9.89 9.93
CA ASN A 70 18.52 -9.37 10.88
C ASN A 70 18.22 -7.89 10.58
N TRP A 71 16.93 -7.55 10.47
CA TRP A 71 16.50 -6.17 10.22
C TRP A 71 16.46 -5.30 11.48
N GLY A 72 16.69 -5.89 12.67
CA GLY A 72 16.75 -5.15 13.92
C GLY A 72 15.45 -4.42 14.24
N SER A 73 15.48 -3.09 14.32
CA SER A 73 14.30 -2.28 14.60
C SER A 73 13.27 -2.26 13.47
N ALA A 74 13.61 -2.74 12.28
CA ALA A 74 12.71 -2.88 11.15
C ALA A 74 12.01 -4.25 11.09
N ASN A 75 12.38 -5.19 11.97
CA ASN A 75 11.72 -6.49 12.08
C ASN A 75 10.20 -6.32 12.25
N ASP A 76 9.44 -7.14 11.55
CA ASP A 76 7.99 -7.28 11.70
C ASP A 76 7.21 -5.96 11.47
N ARG A 77 7.65 -5.14 10.51
CA ARG A 77 7.04 -3.84 10.22
C ARG A 77 6.78 -3.55 8.75
N ALA A 78 7.27 -4.40 7.84
CA ALA A 78 7.16 -4.13 6.41
C ALA A 78 5.81 -4.57 5.85
N SER A 79 5.16 -3.67 5.10
CA SER A 79 3.91 -3.94 4.38
C SER A 79 4.07 -3.90 2.85
N SER A 80 5.19 -3.39 2.34
CA SER A 80 5.58 -3.43 0.92
C SER A 80 7.08 -3.51 0.74
N VAL A 81 7.52 -4.10 -0.37
CA VAL A 81 8.95 -4.31 -0.70
C VAL A 81 9.20 -4.06 -2.19
N MET A 82 10.44 -3.71 -2.54
CA MET A 82 10.84 -3.43 -3.92
C MET A 82 12.23 -4.01 -4.21
N ASN A 83 12.38 -4.64 -5.38
CA ASN A 83 13.62 -5.20 -5.89
C ASN A 83 14.20 -4.32 -7.00
N ARG A 84 15.10 -3.39 -6.67
CA ARG A 84 15.90 -2.63 -7.63
C ARG A 84 17.31 -3.21 -7.84
N GLY A 85 17.47 -4.50 -7.51
CA GLY A 85 18.71 -5.26 -7.78
C GLY A 85 19.02 -5.33 -9.28
N PHE A 86 20.28 -5.52 -9.61
CA PHE A 86 20.68 -5.77 -10.98
C PHE A 86 20.17 -7.15 -11.43
N THR A 87 19.89 -7.29 -12.72
CA THR A 87 19.50 -8.57 -13.32
C THR A 87 20.71 -9.46 -13.51
N GLY A 88 20.51 -10.78 -13.47
CA GLY A 88 21.56 -11.77 -13.62
C GLY A 88 21.75 -12.60 -12.36
N ASN A 89 23.00 -12.83 -11.97
CA ASN A 89 23.29 -13.57 -10.76
C ASN A 89 22.86 -12.80 -9.50
N LEU A 90 22.32 -13.51 -8.51
CA LEU A 90 21.84 -12.93 -7.24
C LEU A 90 20.83 -11.78 -7.47
N SER A 91 19.88 -11.99 -8.37
CA SER A 91 18.89 -10.97 -8.74
C SER A 91 17.55 -11.13 -8.03
N ILE A 92 17.33 -12.25 -7.35
CA ILE A 92 16.11 -12.55 -6.60
C ILE A 92 16.33 -12.16 -5.14
N VAL A 93 15.36 -11.50 -4.52
CA VAL A 93 15.39 -11.24 -3.08
C VAL A 93 14.51 -12.26 -2.37
N ALA A 94 15.11 -13.08 -1.50
CA ALA A 94 14.38 -13.97 -0.60
C ALA A 94 14.21 -13.27 0.76
N PHE A 95 12.96 -13.05 1.17
CA PHE A 95 12.60 -12.53 2.49
C PHE A 95 12.23 -13.68 3.42
N TYR A 96 12.63 -13.62 4.67
CA TYR A 96 12.51 -14.70 5.63
C TYR A 96 11.70 -14.28 6.85
N PHE A 97 10.91 -15.25 7.36
CA PHE A 97 10.09 -15.09 8.56
C PHE A 97 10.92 -14.90 9.83
N LEU A 98 12.11 -15.52 9.90
CA LEU A 98 13.02 -15.42 11.06
C LEU A 98 14.32 -14.70 10.67
N ALA A 99 15.05 -14.26 11.69
CA ALA A 99 16.43 -13.83 11.52
C ALA A 99 17.30 -14.99 11.00
N ASP A 100 18.51 -14.67 10.57
CA ASP A 100 19.53 -15.61 10.10
C ASP A 100 19.10 -16.47 8.90
N TYR A 101 18.13 -15.96 8.11
CA TYR A 101 17.60 -16.61 6.91
C TYR A 101 16.87 -17.92 7.21
N GLU A 102 16.25 -18.01 8.37
CA GLU A 102 15.52 -19.18 8.83
C GLU A 102 14.00 -18.99 8.74
N GLY A 103 13.27 -20.07 9.06
CA GLY A 103 11.81 -20.15 8.96
C GLY A 103 11.35 -20.38 7.54
N GLY A 104 10.30 -19.96 7.04
CA GLY A 104 9.91 -19.98 5.65
C GLY A 104 10.36 -18.71 4.94
N HIS A 105 10.34 -18.73 3.61
CA HIS A 105 10.68 -17.56 2.83
C HIS A 105 9.68 -17.35 1.68
N ALA A 106 9.62 -16.12 1.18
CA ALA A 106 8.95 -15.73 -0.04
C ALA A 106 9.90 -14.84 -0.85
N CYS A 107 9.84 -14.91 -2.17
CA CYS A 107 10.82 -14.30 -3.05
C CYS A 107 10.20 -13.22 -3.92
N LEU A 108 10.89 -12.10 -4.06
CA LEU A 108 10.59 -11.10 -5.06
C LEU A 108 11.52 -11.27 -6.26
N GLN A 109 10.95 -11.71 -7.37
CA GLN A 109 11.67 -11.97 -8.62
C GLN A 109 12.13 -10.64 -9.26
N PRO A 110 13.19 -10.65 -10.09
CA PRO A 110 13.62 -9.42 -10.76
C PRO A 110 12.63 -8.91 -11.81
N GLY A 111 11.69 -9.76 -12.28
CA GLY A 111 10.62 -9.37 -13.21
C GLY A 111 9.42 -8.74 -12.50
N GLU A 112 9.21 -9.08 -11.24
CA GLU A 112 8.26 -8.45 -10.34
C GLU A 112 8.99 -7.35 -9.59
N LEU A 113 8.76 -6.12 -9.98
CA LEU A 113 9.57 -4.98 -9.53
C LEU A 113 9.38 -4.68 -8.04
N TYR A 114 8.17 -4.91 -7.53
CA TYR A 114 7.77 -4.71 -6.13
C TYR A 114 6.56 -5.57 -5.79
N ALA A 115 6.34 -5.79 -4.50
CA ALA A 115 5.08 -6.26 -3.93
C ALA A 115 4.53 -5.11 -3.09
N ASP A 116 3.46 -4.50 -3.55
CA ASP A 116 2.86 -3.29 -2.96
C ASP A 116 1.97 -3.61 -1.75
N ASN A 117 1.52 -4.85 -1.64
CA ASN A 117 0.69 -5.33 -0.55
C ASN A 117 1.15 -6.73 -0.08
N LEU A 118 1.79 -6.81 1.08
CA LEU A 118 2.28 -8.07 1.63
C LEU A 118 1.21 -8.84 2.42
N SER A 119 -0.01 -8.31 2.59
CA SER A 119 -1.06 -8.95 3.41
C SER A 119 -1.73 -10.14 2.71
N ASP A 120 -1.61 -10.25 1.41
CA ASP A 120 -2.12 -11.37 0.60
C ASP A 120 -1.01 -12.36 0.19
N ASN A 121 0.20 -12.15 0.66
CA ASN A 121 1.37 -12.99 0.42
C ASN A 121 1.71 -13.81 1.66
N PHE A 122 2.20 -15.04 1.46
CA PHE A 122 2.52 -15.97 2.54
C PHE A 122 3.95 -16.51 2.39
N PHE A 123 4.62 -16.74 3.51
CA PHE A 123 5.88 -17.50 3.51
C PHE A 123 5.62 -18.98 3.19
N SER A 124 6.63 -19.67 2.71
CA SER A 124 6.59 -21.11 2.46
C SER A 124 6.29 -21.96 3.71
N SER A 125 6.43 -21.38 4.90
CA SER A 125 6.06 -21.96 6.19
C SER A 125 4.62 -21.67 6.63
N GLY A 126 3.87 -20.85 5.90
CA GLY A 126 2.45 -20.57 6.12
C GLY A 126 2.08 -19.19 6.68
N PRO A 127 2.88 -18.52 7.55
CA PRO A 127 2.55 -17.18 8.02
C PRO A 127 2.43 -16.15 6.88
N VAL A 128 1.58 -15.11 7.08
CA VAL A 128 1.51 -13.96 6.17
C VAL A 128 2.82 -13.20 6.18
N VAL A 129 3.20 -12.61 5.04
CA VAL A 129 4.46 -11.86 4.91
C VAL A 129 4.37 -10.48 5.54
N ASN A 130 3.18 -9.83 5.47
CA ASN A 130 2.94 -8.51 6.08
C ASN A 130 3.31 -8.50 7.56
N ASP A 131 4.13 -7.54 7.95
CA ASP A 131 4.60 -7.35 9.32
C ASP A 131 5.28 -8.59 9.95
N ASN A 132 5.95 -9.41 9.13
CA ASN A 132 6.59 -10.64 9.58
C ASN A 132 7.95 -10.92 8.92
N ILE A 133 8.56 -9.93 8.27
CA ILE A 133 9.90 -10.08 7.69
C ILE A 133 10.96 -9.71 8.74
N ARG A 134 11.97 -10.58 8.92
CA ARG A 134 13.09 -10.33 9.83
C ARG A 134 14.47 -10.39 9.20
N SER A 135 14.61 -11.00 8.03
CA SER A 135 15.87 -11.04 7.28
C SER A 135 15.61 -11.14 5.77
N HIS A 136 16.62 -10.85 4.98
CA HIS A 136 16.58 -11.06 3.54
C HIS A 136 17.95 -11.37 2.98
N ARG A 137 18.00 -12.08 1.87
CA ARG A 137 19.24 -12.27 1.10
C ARG A 137 18.97 -12.33 -0.41
N TRP A 138 19.99 -11.97 -1.14
CA TRP A 138 20.03 -12.15 -2.58
C TRP A 138 20.32 -13.62 -2.92
N VAL A 139 19.55 -14.19 -3.85
CA VAL A 139 19.64 -15.59 -4.27
C VAL A 139 19.56 -15.75 -5.77
N ASN A 140 20.00 -16.90 -6.30
CA ASN A 140 19.86 -17.28 -7.71
C ASN A 140 18.64 -18.16 -7.99
N GLY A 141 17.97 -18.64 -6.96
CA GLY A 141 16.84 -19.55 -7.07
C GLY A 141 16.47 -20.13 -5.72
N GLY A 142 15.72 -21.25 -5.73
CA GLY A 142 15.29 -21.92 -4.50
C GLY A 142 13.98 -21.34 -3.93
N CYS A 143 13.23 -20.60 -4.73
CA CYS A 143 11.98 -19.97 -4.33
C CYS A 143 10.78 -20.88 -4.69
N SER A 144 10.07 -21.34 -3.69
CA SER A 144 8.81 -22.07 -3.86
C SER A 144 7.58 -21.17 -3.81
N VAL A 145 7.73 -19.98 -3.26
CA VAL A 145 6.69 -18.94 -3.15
C VAL A 145 7.22 -17.63 -3.69
N ASN A 146 6.46 -16.98 -4.55
CA ASN A 146 6.79 -15.66 -5.07
C ASN A 146 5.82 -14.63 -4.52
N LEU A 147 6.34 -13.45 -4.21
CA LEU A 147 5.57 -12.25 -3.91
C LEU A 147 5.00 -11.66 -5.20
N THR A 148 3.81 -11.08 -5.12
CA THR A 148 3.10 -10.44 -6.24
C THR A 148 2.59 -9.06 -5.84
#